data_013079f8de604beb091df555b4748cb6
#
_entry.id   013079f8de604beb091df555b4748cb6
#
_cell.length_a   1.000
_cell.length_b   1.000
_cell.length_c   1.000
_cell.angle_alpha   90.00
_cell.angle_beta   90.00
_cell.angle_gamma   90.00
#
_symmetry.space_group_name_H-M   'P 1'
#
loop_
_entity.id
_entity.type
_entity.pdbx_description
1 polymer ?
#
loop_
_entity_poly.entity_id
_entity_poly.type
_entity_poly.pdbx_seq_one_letter_code
_entity_poly.pdbx_strand_id
1 'polypeptide(L)'
;RPLSVRSHNDYLSGSIDTIRIDGLAYDKGVSADLLKVRSPRLVYYKTPSVESPDKGKSTSVNSRVDVESLLNPFLRYLSIRKIQIRNANVTLEDREINDTTRYRLNGLDFFATNFLVDEQTNRSGQLFFKYDHFGLSFRDFDNYLPGKDLRVTIRKGSLSTVNGFFRLQDVTLAAKKDSIRFSTPLISLAGIRIPKNSIYQIGFDRFDLSDGDFSMSWGSDTTILRTESQKDIQLALENVFVDLKKKTFQLGDLQLQTKDIDIPLDNGFYRLKIGGLDLRKSGLRLDHVHLVSPYSKMEFAYK
;
A
#
# COMPACT_ATOMS: atom_id res chain seq x y z
N ARG A 1 29.03 9.79 7.83
CA ARG A 1 28.64 10.68 8.92
C ARG A 1 27.14 10.58 9.13
N PRO A 2 26.63 10.59 10.37
CA PRO A 2 25.20 10.58 10.60
C PRO A 2 24.58 11.89 10.08
N LEU A 3 23.51 11.76 9.30
CA LEU A 3 22.69 12.87 8.87
C LEU A 3 21.54 13.03 9.88
N SER A 4 21.32 14.23 10.39
CA SER A 4 20.16 14.52 11.22
C SER A 4 19.51 15.82 10.77
N VAL A 5 18.22 15.76 10.51
CA VAL A 5 17.37 16.92 10.21
C VAL A 5 16.26 16.96 11.26
N ARG A 6 16.08 18.08 11.93
CA ARG A 6 15.04 18.29 12.93
C ARG A 6 14.01 19.28 12.38
N SER A 7 12.76 18.91 12.43
CA SER A 7 11.63 19.82 12.23
C SER A 7 10.78 19.73 13.51
N HIS A 8 10.30 20.83 14.01
CA HIS A 8 9.62 21.07 15.29
C HIS A 8 9.48 19.90 16.29
N ASN A 9 8.98 18.73 15.88
CA ASN A 9 8.84 17.55 16.72
C ASN A 9 9.27 16.26 16.00
N ASP A 10 9.58 16.32 14.70
CA ASP A 10 9.96 15.16 13.91
C ASP A 10 11.48 15.15 13.69
N TYR A 11 12.03 13.96 13.63
CA TYR A 11 13.47 13.79 13.56
C TYR A 11 13.81 12.70 12.54
N LEU A 12 14.67 13.05 11.59
CA LEU A 12 15.23 12.11 10.62
C LEU A 12 16.70 11.85 10.97
N SER A 13 17.06 10.60 11.13
CA SER A 13 18.46 10.18 11.28
C SER A 13 18.80 9.09 10.27
N GLY A 14 20.09 8.93 10.00
CA GLY A 14 20.49 7.85 9.12
C GLY A 14 21.95 7.89 8.74
N SER A 15 22.31 6.95 7.88
CA SER A 15 23.64 6.86 7.26
C SER A 15 23.47 6.52 5.78
N ILE A 16 24.45 6.92 4.99
CA ILE A 16 24.50 6.65 3.55
C ILE A 16 25.89 6.13 3.24
N ASP A 17 25.98 4.98 2.58
CA ASP A 17 27.27 4.40 2.22
C ASP A 17 27.95 5.22 1.11
N THR A 18 27.19 5.54 0.06
CA THR A 18 27.75 6.26 -1.10
C THR A 18 26.74 7.22 -1.69
N ILE A 19 27.16 8.44 -1.95
CA ILE A 19 26.45 9.41 -2.79
C ILE A 19 27.38 9.74 -3.96
N ARG A 20 26.85 9.66 -5.19
CA ARG A 20 27.49 10.12 -6.41
C ARG A 20 26.61 11.12 -7.11
N ILE A 21 27.17 12.24 -7.48
CA ILE A 21 26.50 13.29 -8.26
C ILE A 21 27.37 13.56 -9.49
N ASP A 22 26.75 13.45 -10.67
CA ASP A 22 27.40 13.74 -11.94
C ASP A 22 26.71 14.95 -12.59
N GLY A 23 27.47 15.77 -13.32
CA GLY A 23 26.95 16.92 -14.05
C GLY A 23 26.37 18.02 -13.14
N LEU A 24 26.94 18.21 -11.94
CA LEU A 24 26.50 19.24 -11.01
C LEU A 24 26.75 20.64 -11.60
N ALA A 25 25.71 21.45 -11.71
CA ALA A 25 25.80 22.84 -12.11
C ALA A 25 24.94 23.74 -11.20
N TYR A 26 25.36 24.98 -11.05
CA TYR A 26 24.68 25.99 -10.26
C TYR A 26 24.47 27.25 -11.10
N ASP A 27 23.21 27.60 -11.35
CA ASP A 27 22.79 28.87 -11.93
C ASP A 27 21.44 29.27 -11.33
N LYS A 28 21.45 30.11 -10.28
CA LYS A 28 20.25 30.48 -9.52
C LYS A 28 19.43 29.29 -8.98
N GLY A 29 19.88 28.07 -9.20
CA GLY A 29 19.35 26.81 -8.77
C GLY A 29 20.41 25.73 -8.92
N VAL A 30 20.10 24.51 -8.50
CA VAL A 30 20.98 23.35 -8.62
C VAL A 30 20.44 22.43 -9.70
N SER A 31 21.30 22.02 -10.62
CA SER A 31 21.01 20.96 -11.56
C SER A 31 22.07 19.86 -11.51
N ALA A 32 21.66 18.62 -11.78
CA ALA A 32 22.55 17.49 -11.90
C ALA A 32 22.03 16.50 -12.95
N ASP A 33 22.95 15.82 -13.62
CA ASP A 33 22.62 14.76 -14.57
C ASP A 33 22.22 13.46 -13.86
N LEU A 34 22.92 13.14 -12.79
CA LEU A 34 22.70 11.92 -12.02
C LEU A 34 22.90 12.18 -10.54
N LEU A 35 21.92 11.75 -9.73
CA LEU A 35 22.08 11.51 -8.31
C LEU A 35 21.94 10.01 -8.04
N LYS A 36 23.00 9.39 -7.57
CA LYS A 36 23.01 7.97 -7.18
C LYS A 36 23.32 7.83 -5.71
N VAL A 37 22.43 7.17 -4.98
CA VAL A 37 22.59 6.88 -3.55
C VAL A 37 22.58 5.37 -3.35
N ARG A 38 23.52 4.84 -2.59
CA ARG A 38 23.61 3.41 -2.27
C ARG A 38 23.45 3.17 -0.78
N SER A 39 22.66 2.16 -0.49
CA SER A 39 22.43 1.61 0.86
C SER A 39 22.14 2.68 1.93
N PRO A 40 21.28 3.67 1.66
CA PRO A 40 20.88 4.59 2.72
C PRO A 40 20.10 3.83 3.79
N ARG A 41 20.40 4.10 5.05
CA ARG A 41 19.66 3.63 6.21
C ARG A 41 19.04 4.85 6.86
N LEU A 42 17.73 4.98 6.79
CA LEU A 42 17.01 6.15 7.27
C LEU A 42 16.02 5.73 8.36
N VAL A 43 15.98 6.49 9.43
CA VAL A 43 15.01 6.34 10.51
C VAL A 43 14.29 7.67 10.67
N TYR A 44 13.01 7.68 10.42
CA TYR A 44 12.14 8.81 10.66
C TYR A 44 11.36 8.59 11.95
N TYR A 45 11.51 9.51 12.88
CA TYR A 45 10.80 9.53 14.17
C TYR A 45 9.70 10.57 14.10
N LYS A 46 8.47 10.11 14.21
CA LYS A 46 7.32 10.98 14.40
C LYS A 46 7.04 11.10 15.89
N THR A 47 7.08 12.31 16.40
CA THR A 47 6.83 12.58 17.83
C THR A 47 5.36 12.97 18.02
N PRO A 48 4.71 12.52 19.13
CA PRO A 48 3.35 12.94 19.42
C PRO A 48 3.26 14.47 19.49
N SER A 49 2.29 15.05 18.81
CA SER A 49 1.91 16.42 19.06
C SER A 49 1.31 16.50 20.45
N VAL A 50 1.96 17.19 21.38
CA VAL A 50 1.35 17.56 22.66
C VAL A 50 0.26 18.54 22.31
N GLU A 51 -0.99 18.09 22.24
CA GLU A 51 -2.14 18.97 22.15
C GLU A 51 -2.15 19.86 23.40
N SER A 52 -1.91 21.15 23.21
CA SER A 52 -2.21 22.14 24.23
C SER A 52 -3.71 22.08 24.51
N PRO A 53 -4.16 22.02 25.79
CA PRO A 53 -5.57 21.82 26.14
C PRO A 53 -6.51 22.96 25.81
N ASP A 54 -6.06 23.98 25.07
CA ASP A 54 -6.85 25.13 24.67
C ASP A 54 -6.82 25.28 23.15
N LYS A 55 -7.89 24.79 22.50
CA LYS A 55 -8.65 25.38 21.38
C LYS A 55 -9.33 24.27 20.57
N GLY A 56 -10.63 24.16 20.74
CA GLY A 56 -11.53 23.34 19.92
C GLY A 56 -11.59 23.80 18.46
N LYS A 57 -10.57 23.46 17.69
CA LYS A 57 -10.59 23.34 16.21
C LYS A 57 -9.53 22.33 15.86
N SER A 58 -9.94 21.12 15.46
CA SER A 58 -9.06 20.14 14.86
C SER A 58 -8.54 20.71 13.54
N THR A 59 -7.44 21.40 13.58
CA THR A 59 -6.59 21.62 12.42
C THR A 59 -5.78 20.33 12.28
N SER A 60 -6.14 19.48 11.31
CA SER A 60 -5.26 18.45 10.81
C SER A 60 -3.96 19.16 10.39
N VAL A 61 -2.96 19.12 11.27
CA VAL A 61 -1.62 19.56 10.93
C VAL A 61 -1.09 18.56 9.91
N ASN A 62 -1.31 18.85 8.63
CA ASN A 62 -0.52 18.28 7.58
C ASN A 62 0.93 18.66 7.89
N SER A 63 1.70 17.74 8.46
CA SER A 63 3.16 17.84 8.54
C SER A 63 3.72 17.73 7.12
N ARG A 64 3.52 18.77 6.33
CA ARG A 64 4.23 18.94 5.07
C ARG A 64 5.67 19.21 5.44
N VAL A 65 6.56 18.35 4.97
CA VAL A 65 7.96 18.76 4.85
C VAL A 65 7.92 20.01 4.02
N ASP A 66 8.20 21.14 4.64
CA ASP A 66 8.26 22.44 3.96
C ASP A 66 9.55 22.43 3.13
N VAL A 67 9.42 21.87 1.91
CA VAL A 67 10.53 21.79 0.96
C VAL A 67 10.97 23.19 0.55
N GLU A 68 10.08 24.17 0.65
CA GLU A 68 10.38 25.57 0.39
C GLU A 68 11.37 26.11 1.43
N SER A 69 11.21 25.77 2.71
CA SER A 69 12.19 26.14 3.74
C SER A 69 13.53 25.43 3.58
N LEU A 70 13.56 24.27 2.90
CA LEU A 70 14.80 23.56 2.59
C LEU A 70 15.50 24.12 1.33
N LEU A 71 14.75 24.70 0.40
CA LEU A 71 15.30 25.25 -0.85
C LEU A 71 15.52 26.77 -0.77
N ASN A 72 14.84 27.49 0.10
CA ASN A 72 14.95 28.93 0.25
C ASN A 72 15.93 29.29 1.40
N PRO A 73 16.86 30.28 1.26
CA PRO A 73 16.85 31.38 0.32
C PRO A 73 17.81 31.26 -0.88
N PHE A 74 18.47 30.12 -1.07
CA PHE A 74 19.61 30.01 -1.98
C PHE A 74 19.30 29.36 -3.33
N LEU A 75 18.19 28.61 -3.44
CA LEU A 75 17.89 27.82 -4.62
C LEU A 75 16.49 28.12 -5.16
N ARG A 76 16.40 28.62 -6.38
CA ARG A 76 15.12 28.79 -7.07
C ARG A 76 14.54 27.50 -7.60
N TYR A 77 15.41 26.51 -7.89
CA TYR A 77 14.99 25.20 -8.34
C TYR A 77 16.05 24.13 -8.01
N LEU A 78 15.58 22.88 -7.93
CA LEU A 78 16.41 21.68 -7.92
C LEU A 78 15.96 20.79 -9.10
N SER A 79 16.84 20.59 -10.06
CA SER A 79 16.59 19.76 -11.24
C SER A 79 17.57 18.62 -11.31
N ILE A 80 17.08 17.37 -11.36
CA ILE A 80 17.94 16.18 -11.47
C ILE A 80 17.41 15.32 -12.61
N ARG A 81 18.22 15.14 -13.66
CA ARG A 81 17.81 14.35 -14.81
C ARG A 81 17.54 12.89 -14.48
N LYS A 82 18.34 12.30 -13.58
CA LYS A 82 18.15 10.92 -13.14
C LYS A 82 18.48 10.76 -11.66
N ILE A 83 17.53 10.24 -10.90
CA ILE A 83 17.74 9.81 -9.50
C ILE A 83 17.76 8.29 -9.45
N GLN A 84 18.69 7.71 -8.72
CA GLN A 84 18.76 6.29 -8.41
C GLN A 84 19.13 6.09 -6.95
N ILE A 85 18.21 5.51 -6.19
CA ILE A 85 18.44 5.03 -4.83
C ILE A 85 18.42 3.52 -4.88
N ARG A 86 19.42 2.86 -4.32
CA ARG A 86 19.52 1.40 -4.32
C ARG A 86 19.71 0.85 -2.93
N ASN A 87 19.00 -0.23 -2.63
CA ASN A 87 19.09 -0.98 -1.39
C ASN A 87 18.93 -0.10 -0.15
N ALA A 88 17.95 0.80 -0.19
CA ALA A 88 17.61 1.63 0.97
C ALA A 88 16.87 0.82 2.04
N ASN A 89 17.16 1.10 3.30
CA ASN A 89 16.39 0.61 4.43
C ASN A 89 15.78 1.81 5.14
N VAL A 90 14.46 1.85 5.19
CA VAL A 90 13.71 2.95 5.79
C VAL A 90 12.92 2.42 6.97
N THR A 91 13.07 3.05 8.12
CA THR A 91 12.27 2.78 9.30
C THR A 91 11.48 4.03 9.66
N LEU A 92 10.19 3.90 9.82
CA LEU A 92 9.32 4.90 10.42
C LEU A 92 8.99 4.46 11.84
N GLU A 93 9.31 5.28 12.82
CA GLU A 93 8.88 5.10 14.21
C GLU A 93 7.82 6.15 14.55
N ASP A 94 6.57 5.72 14.69
CA ASP A 94 5.48 6.55 15.21
C ASP A 94 5.39 6.34 16.71
N ARG A 95 5.74 7.37 17.48
CA ARG A 95 5.78 7.35 18.93
C ARG A 95 4.53 8.02 19.47
N GLU A 96 3.55 7.22 19.82
CA GLU A 96 2.41 7.69 20.61
C GLU A 96 2.77 7.69 22.12
N ILE A 97 1.99 8.41 22.95
CA ILE A 97 2.29 8.62 24.37
C ILE A 97 2.51 7.30 25.13
N ASN A 98 1.83 6.23 24.74
CA ASN A 98 1.89 4.92 25.41
C ASN A 98 2.29 3.76 24.48
N ASP A 99 2.59 4.02 23.22
CA ASP A 99 2.94 2.97 22.24
C ASP A 99 3.94 3.49 21.23
N THR A 100 4.75 2.59 20.68
CA THR A 100 5.68 2.88 19.59
C THR A 100 5.44 1.89 18.47
N THR A 101 4.87 2.37 17.40
CA THR A 101 4.69 1.58 16.19
C THR A 101 5.86 1.77 15.25
N ARG A 102 6.47 0.68 14.81
CA ARG A 102 7.63 0.70 13.93
C ARG A 102 7.31 0.03 12.60
N TYR A 103 7.45 0.78 11.52
CA TYR A 103 7.31 0.29 10.14
C TYR A 103 8.69 0.19 9.50
N ARG A 104 8.99 -0.94 8.86
CA ARG A 104 10.26 -1.18 8.17
C ARG A 104 10.01 -1.48 6.71
N LEU A 105 10.76 -0.83 5.85
CA LEU A 105 10.81 -1.06 4.42
C LEU A 105 12.26 -1.37 4.05
N ASN A 106 12.54 -2.60 3.70
CA ASN A 106 13.89 -3.07 3.41
C ASN A 106 14.11 -3.24 1.90
N GLY A 107 15.39 -3.10 1.50
CA GLY A 107 15.78 -3.32 0.11
C GLY A 107 15.02 -2.45 -0.88
N LEU A 108 14.75 -1.20 -0.49
CA LEU A 108 14.03 -0.23 -1.31
C LEU A 108 14.96 0.25 -2.43
N ASP A 109 14.53 0.02 -3.67
CA ASP A 109 15.10 0.65 -4.85
C ASP A 109 14.12 1.71 -5.37
N PHE A 110 14.62 2.88 -5.71
CA PHE A 110 13.85 3.97 -6.29
C PHE A 110 14.60 4.57 -7.46
N PHE A 111 13.87 4.90 -8.52
CA PHE A 111 14.38 5.75 -9.59
C PHE A 111 13.37 6.82 -9.97
N ALA A 112 13.87 7.96 -10.44
CA ALA A 112 13.06 9.00 -11.06
C ALA A 112 13.84 9.63 -12.21
N THR A 113 13.10 10.15 -13.21
CA THR A 113 13.66 10.89 -14.34
C THR A 113 13.04 12.28 -14.44
N ASN A 114 13.86 13.26 -14.81
CA ASN A 114 13.48 14.66 -14.94
C ASN A 114 12.78 15.19 -13.68
N PHE A 115 13.41 14.90 -12.54
CA PHE A 115 12.93 15.37 -11.24
C PHE A 115 13.17 16.87 -11.11
N LEU A 116 12.11 17.62 -10.81
CA LEU A 116 12.15 19.07 -10.66
C LEU A 116 11.34 19.51 -9.44
N VAL A 117 11.98 20.28 -8.59
CA VAL A 117 11.33 21.06 -7.52
C VAL A 117 11.57 22.55 -7.82
N ASP A 118 10.51 23.32 -7.94
CA ASP A 118 10.52 24.75 -8.20
C ASP A 118 9.40 25.46 -7.42
N GLU A 119 9.32 26.78 -7.49
CA GLU A 119 8.28 27.57 -6.83
C GLU A 119 6.85 27.16 -7.24
N GLN A 120 6.66 26.56 -8.41
CA GLN A 120 5.36 26.12 -8.90
C GLN A 120 4.94 24.76 -8.35
N THR A 121 5.89 23.96 -7.87
CA THR A 121 5.61 22.58 -7.36
C THR A 121 5.04 22.57 -5.95
N ASN A 122 5.09 23.68 -5.21
CA ASN A 122 4.62 23.76 -3.81
C ASN A 122 3.14 24.14 -3.68
N ARG A 123 2.31 23.90 -4.69
CA ARG A 123 0.88 24.22 -4.64
C ARG A 123 0.08 23.14 -3.91
N SER A 124 -0.93 23.58 -3.15
CA SER A 124 -1.83 22.70 -2.41
C SER A 124 -2.50 21.65 -3.31
N GLY A 125 -2.40 20.38 -2.92
CA GLY A 125 -3.04 19.25 -3.63
C GLY A 125 -2.25 18.69 -4.80
N GLN A 126 -1.03 19.15 -5.03
CA GLN A 126 -0.10 18.60 -6.02
C GLN A 126 1.07 17.91 -5.31
N LEU A 127 1.78 17.05 -6.02
CA LEU A 127 3.07 16.54 -5.58
C LEU A 127 4.04 17.74 -5.48
N PHE A 128 4.88 17.75 -4.45
CA PHE A 128 5.88 18.79 -4.23
C PHE A 128 7.05 18.73 -5.24
N PHE A 129 6.99 17.86 -6.23
CA PHE A 129 7.96 17.73 -7.31
C PHE A 129 7.28 17.32 -8.62
N LYS A 130 7.89 17.67 -9.72
CA LYS A 130 7.55 17.19 -11.08
C LYS A 130 8.50 16.06 -11.45
N TYR A 131 8.05 15.14 -12.27
CA TYR A 131 8.83 14.04 -12.81
C TYR A 131 8.23 13.57 -14.14
N ASP A 132 9.01 12.89 -14.95
CA ASP A 132 8.45 12.21 -16.12
C ASP A 132 8.09 10.78 -15.78
N HIS A 133 9.02 10.06 -15.17
CA HIS A 133 8.82 8.68 -14.76
C HIS A 133 9.45 8.42 -13.40
N PHE A 134 8.83 7.54 -12.64
CA PHE A 134 9.45 6.97 -11.45
C PHE A 134 9.10 5.50 -11.30
N GLY A 135 9.92 4.80 -10.53
CA GLY A 135 9.66 3.45 -10.11
C GLY A 135 10.20 3.20 -8.71
N LEU A 136 9.55 2.27 -8.05
CA LEU A 136 9.82 1.86 -6.69
C LEU A 136 9.77 0.34 -6.62
N SER A 137 10.70 -0.29 -5.94
CA SER A 137 10.59 -1.68 -5.54
C SER A 137 11.14 -1.89 -4.13
N PHE A 138 10.59 -2.86 -3.41
CA PHE A 138 10.99 -3.20 -2.05
C PHE A 138 10.87 -4.70 -1.82
N ARG A 139 11.46 -5.18 -0.72
CA ARG A 139 11.43 -6.59 -0.30
C ARG A 139 11.15 -6.71 1.19
N ASP A 140 10.58 -7.84 1.54
CA ASP A 140 10.44 -8.28 2.93
C ASP A 140 9.76 -7.22 3.83
N PHE A 141 8.62 -6.72 3.36
CA PHE A 141 7.77 -5.85 4.17
C PHE A 141 6.99 -6.70 5.18
N ASP A 142 7.12 -6.38 6.45
CA ASP A 142 6.44 -7.07 7.55
C ASP A 142 6.11 -6.05 8.65
N ASN A 143 4.85 -5.65 8.72
CA ASN A 143 4.42 -4.60 9.63
C ASN A 143 2.96 -4.78 10.07
N TYR A 144 2.62 -4.21 11.22
CA TYR A 144 1.25 -4.03 11.65
C TYR A 144 0.67 -2.74 11.11
N LEU A 145 -0.61 -2.75 10.68
CA LEU A 145 -1.30 -1.53 10.28
C LEU A 145 -1.61 -0.65 11.50
N PRO A 146 -1.48 0.68 11.37
CA PRO A 146 -1.73 1.61 12.47
C PRO A 146 -3.12 1.44 13.08
N GLY A 147 -3.18 1.38 14.42
CA GLY A 147 -4.45 1.28 15.15
C GLY A 147 -5.29 0.04 14.84
N LYS A 148 -4.68 -0.97 14.19
CA LYS A 148 -5.35 -2.26 13.89
C LYS A 148 -4.43 -3.41 14.22
N ASP A 149 -5.00 -4.45 14.82
CA ASP A 149 -4.31 -5.71 15.08
C ASP A 149 -4.14 -6.55 13.79
N LEU A 150 -3.81 -5.89 12.68
CA LEU A 150 -3.68 -6.52 11.37
C LEU A 150 -2.22 -6.43 10.91
N ARG A 151 -1.55 -7.58 10.82
CA ARG A 151 -0.21 -7.74 10.26
C ARG A 151 -0.29 -7.89 8.75
N VAL A 152 0.57 -7.15 8.05
CA VAL A 152 0.74 -7.23 6.60
C VAL A 152 2.15 -7.68 6.29
N THR A 153 2.27 -8.77 5.55
CA THR A 153 3.56 -9.22 5.01
C THR A 153 3.52 -9.24 3.49
N ILE A 154 4.60 -8.76 2.85
CA ILE A 154 4.75 -8.74 1.40
C ILE A 154 6.20 -9.10 1.10
N ARG A 155 6.43 -10.20 0.36
CA ARG A 155 7.79 -10.60 0.00
C ARG A 155 8.43 -9.62 -0.97
N LYS A 156 7.69 -9.12 -1.96
CA LYS A 156 8.19 -8.15 -2.94
C LYS A 156 7.08 -7.22 -3.42
N GLY A 157 7.38 -5.93 -3.46
CA GLY A 157 6.53 -4.92 -4.08
C GLY A 157 7.27 -4.19 -5.18
N SER A 158 6.56 -3.78 -6.24
CA SER A 158 7.10 -2.97 -7.32
C SER A 158 6.04 -2.08 -7.95
N LEU A 159 6.42 -0.85 -8.26
CA LEU A 159 5.63 0.15 -8.96
C LEU A 159 6.49 0.75 -10.07
N SER A 160 5.93 0.94 -11.25
CA SER A 160 6.60 1.63 -12.35
C SER A 160 5.60 2.47 -13.15
N THR A 161 5.84 3.75 -13.25
CA THR A 161 5.05 4.65 -14.11
C THR A 161 5.46 4.56 -15.58
N VAL A 162 6.65 4.02 -15.89
CA VAL A 162 7.09 3.75 -17.27
C VAL A 162 6.18 2.72 -17.94
N ASN A 163 5.90 1.64 -17.21
CA ASN A 163 5.09 0.52 -17.70
C ASN A 163 3.66 0.56 -17.15
N GLY A 164 3.34 1.57 -16.34
CA GLY A 164 2.02 1.74 -15.74
C GLY A 164 1.56 0.55 -14.90
N PHE A 165 2.46 -0.10 -14.14
CA PHE A 165 2.10 -1.25 -13.32
C PHE A 165 2.45 -1.07 -11.85
N PHE A 166 1.69 -1.78 -11.01
CA PHE A 166 2.01 -2.05 -9.60
C PHE A 166 1.83 -3.55 -9.36
N ARG A 167 2.75 -4.16 -8.61
CA ARG A 167 2.70 -5.60 -8.28
C ARG A 167 3.14 -5.83 -6.85
N LEU A 168 2.40 -6.69 -6.15
CA LEU A 168 2.77 -7.25 -4.85
C LEU A 168 2.82 -8.78 -4.97
N GLN A 169 3.87 -9.40 -4.45
CA GLN A 169 4.09 -10.84 -4.47
C GLN A 169 4.08 -11.38 -3.05
N ASP A 170 3.43 -12.54 -2.88
CA ASP A 170 3.27 -13.24 -1.60
C ASP A 170 2.79 -12.31 -0.49
N VAL A 171 1.58 -11.83 -0.68
CA VAL A 171 0.89 -10.94 0.27
C VAL A 171 0.17 -11.80 1.30
N THR A 172 0.35 -11.48 2.58
CA THR A 172 -0.44 -12.05 3.66
C THR A 172 -0.97 -10.92 4.54
N LEU A 173 -2.25 -10.99 4.87
CA LEU A 173 -2.93 -10.17 5.87
C LEU A 173 -3.38 -11.11 6.98
N ALA A 174 -2.99 -10.86 8.22
CA ALA A 174 -3.38 -11.70 9.36
C ALA A 174 -3.76 -10.83 10.55
N ALA A 175 -4.89 -11.13 11.18
CA ALA A 175 -5.22 -10.54 12.48
C ALA A 175 -4.22 -11.00 13.55
N LYS A 176 -4.02 -10.22 14.63
CA LYS A 176 -3.01 -10.46 15.67
C LYS A 176 -3.04 -11.88 16.26
N LYS A 177 -4.21 -12.49 16.32
CA LYS A 177 -4.41 -13.86 16.81
C LYS A 177 -4.64 -14.88 15.70
N ASP A 178 -4.28 -14.56 14.45
CA ASP A 178 -4.55 -15.35 13.25
C ASP A 178 -6.02 -15.78 13.10
N SER A 179 -6.93 -15.07 13.79
CA SER A 179 -8.37 -15.32 13.70
C SER A 179 -8.94 -15.02 12.32
N ILE A 180 -8.30 -14.13 11.59
CA ILE A 180 -8.59 -13.84 10.17
C ILE A 180 -7.26 -13.82 9.44
N ARG A 181 -7.17 -14.58 8.37
CA ARG A 181 -6.00 -14.60 7.50
C ARG A 181 -6.43 -14.58 6.04
N PHE A 182 -5.76 -13.77 5.27
CA PHE A 182 -5.85 -13.74 3.82
C PHE A 182 -4.44 -13.83 3.24
N SER A 183 -4.23 -14.63 2.21
CA SER A 183 -2.97 -14.69 1.48
C SER A 183 -3.22 -14.83 -0.02
N THR A 184 -2.30 -14.28 -0.81
CA THR A 184 -2.32 -14.40 -2.27
C THR A 184 -0.89 -14.32 -2.82
N PRO A 185 -0.53 -15.12 -3.81
CA PRO A 185 0.78 -15.06 -4.44
C PRO A 185 0.97 -13.77 -5.24
N LEU A 186 -0.10 -13.19 -5.79
CA LEU A 186 0.02 -12.02 -6.65
C LEU A 186 -1.18 -11.08 -6.54
N ILE A 187 -0.88 -9.80 -6.34
CA ILE A 187 -1.78 -8.68 -6.60
C ILE A 187 -1.11 -7.80 -7.67
N SER A 188 -1.83 -7.47 -8.74
CA SER A 188 -1.32 -6.59 -9.78
C SER A 188 -2.32 -5.51 -10.21
N LEU A 189 -1.78 -4.35 -10.55
CA LEU A 189 -2.49 -3.24 -11.20
C LEU A 189 -1.77 -2.93 -12.51
N ALA A 190 -2.51 -2.74 -13.58
CA ALA A 190 -2.01 -2.32 -14.88
C ALA A 190 -2.72 -1.05 -15.35
N GLY A 191 -2.03 -0.27 -16.21
CA GLY A 191 -2.56 0.97 -16.75
C GLY A 191 -2.76 2.05 -15.69
N ILE A 192 -1.85 2.15 -14.72
CA ILE A 192 -1.96 3.14 -13.64
C ILE A 192 -1.85 4.55 -14.22
N ARG A 193 -2.84 5.37 -13.90
CA ARG A 193 -2.95 6.77 -14.28
C ARG A 193 -3.09 7.64 -13.04
N ILE A 194 -2.07 8.44 -12.76
CA ILE A 194 -2.07 9.44 -11.70
C ILE A 194 -2.05 10.81 -12.37
N PRO A 195 -3.13 11.60 -12.30
CA PRO A 195 -3.15 12.93 -12.87
C PRO A 195 -2.06 13.82 -12.25
N LYS A 196 -1.30 14.53 -13.09
CA LYS A 196 -0.20 15.39 -12.64
C LYS A 196 -0.66 16.53 -11.70
N ASN A 197 -1.93 16.88 -11.75
CA ASN A 197 -2.53 17.98 -10.99
C ASN A 197 -3.32 17.55 -9.76
N SER A 198 -3.36 16.26 -9.42
CA SER A 198 -4.09 15.78 -8.25
C SER A 198 -3.47 14.49 -7.70
N ILE A 199 -3.11 14.53 -6.42
CA ILE A 199 -2.68 13.35 -5.66
C ILE A 199 -3.87 12.54 -5.10
N TYR A 200 -5.09 13.07 -5.26
CA TYR A 200 -6.30 12.45 -4.72
C TYR A 200 -7.03 11.57 -5.74
N GLN A 201 -6.54 11.55 -6.98
CA GLN A 201 -7.15 10.79 -8.06
C GLN A 201 -6.20 9.71 -8.56
N ILE A 202 -6.71 8.51 -8.69
CA ILE A 202 -5.99 7.38 -9.26
C ILE A 202 -6.94 6.58 -10.16
N GLY A 203 -6.48 6.27 -11.35
CA GLY A 203 -7.15 5.34 -12.25
C GLY A 203 -6.24 4.18 -12.60
N PHE A 204 -6.82 3.04 -12.93
CA PHE A 204 -6.11 1.90 -13.50
C PHE A 204 -7.03 1.12 -14.43
N ASP A 205 -6.43 0.51 -15.45
CA ASP A 205 -7.17 -0.24 -16.44
C ASP A 205 -7.59 -1.60 -15.90
N ARG A 206 -6.71 -2.24 -15.11
CA ARG A 206 -6.96 -3.56 -14.58
C ARG A 206 -6.30 -3.77 -13.20
N PHE A 207 -7.06 -4.38 -12.30
CA PHE A 207 -6.61 -4.98 -11.05
C PHE A 207 -6.83 -6.48 -11.11
N ASP A 208 -5.82 -7.26 -10.76
CA ASP A 208 -5.91 -8.71 -10.62
C ASP A 208 -5.40 -9.16 -9.25
N LEU A 209 -6.15 -10.03 -8.62
CA LEU A 209 -5.77 -10.82 -7.48
C LEU A 209 -5.92 -12.29 -7.85
N SER A 210 -4.85 -13.05 -7.77
CA SER A 210 -4.80 -14.45 -8.19
C SER A 210 -4.60 -15.38 -7.01
N ASP A 211 -5.31 -16.50 -7.03
CA ASP A 211 -5.14 -17.63 -6.11
C ASP A 211 -5.15 -17.18 -4.63
N GLY A 212 -6.14 -16.37 -4.29
CA GLY A 212 -6.33 -15.87 -2.93
C GLY A 212 -6.86 -16.98 -2.01
N ASP A 213 -6.24 -17.12 -0.84
CA ASP A 213 -6.72 -17.97 0.24
C ASP A 213 -7.20 -17.13 1.40
N PHE A 214 -8.41 -17.35 1.85
CA PHE A 214 -9.01 -16.72 3.02
C PHE A 214 -9.33 -17.76 4.07
N SER A 215 -9.01 -17.47 5.33
CA SER A 215 -9.45 -18.29 6.46
C SER A 215 -9.90 -17.42 7.62
N MET A 216 -10.89 -17.88 8.34
CA MET A 216 -11.40 -17.23 9.53
C MET A 216 -11.65 -18.28 10.62
N SER A 217 -11.16 -18.03 11.82
CA SER A 217 -11.29 -18.91 12.98
C SER A 217 -12.00 -18.19 14.11
N TRP A 218 -12.92 -18.88 14.78
CA TRP A 218 -13.62 -18.41 15.95
C TRP A 218 -13.26 -19.29 17.15
N GLY A 219 -13.12 -18.69 18.30
CA GLY A 219 -12.82 -19.40 19.53
C GLY A 219 -12.31 -18.48 20.63
N SER A 220 -12.00 -19.06 21.77
CA SER A 220 -11.29 -18.37 22.85
C SER A 220 -9.78 -18.43 22.63
N ASP A 221 -8.99 -17.67 23.40
CA ASP A 221 -7.52 -17.65 23.33
C ASP A 221 -6.87 -19.04 23.49
N THR A 222 -7.59 -20.00 24.09
CA THR A 222 -7.10 -21.36 24.36
C THR A 222 -7.75 -22.45 23.52
N THR A 223 -8.86 -22.15 22.81
CA THR A 223 -9.60 -23.17 22.06
C THR A 223 -10.15 -22.57 20.76
N ILE A 224 -9.69 -23.10 19.62
CA ILE A 224 -10.28 -22.80 18.32
C ILE A 224 -11.55 -23.66 18.20
N LEU A 225 -12.71 -23.02 18.21
CA LEU A 225 -14.01 -23.71 18.09
C LEU A 225 -14.36 -24.05 16.65
N ARG A 226 -13.92 -23.23 15.70
CA ARG A 226 -14.25 -23.41 14.28
C ARG A 226 -13.27 -22.66 13.38
N THR A 227 -12.90 -23.29 12.28
CA THR A 227 -12.12 -22.65 11.20
C THR A 227 -12.88 -22.83 9.89
N GLU A 228 -13.05 -21.77 9.17
CA GLU A 228 -13.55 -21.78 7.80
C GLU A 228 -12.50 -21.21 6.86
N SER A 229 -12.37 -21.81 5.69
CA SER A 229 -11.40 -21.38 4.69
C SER A 229 -12.01 -21.40 3.30
N GLN A 230 -11.63 -20.44 2.49
CA GLN A 230 -11.93 -20.35 1.08
C GLN A 230 -10.63 -20.22 0.30
N LYS A 231 -10.46 -21.05 -0.72
CA LYS A 231 -9.26 -21.10 -1.56
C LYS A 231 -9.55 -20.69 -3.00
N ASP A 232 -8.50 -20.49 -3.76
CA ASP A 232 -8.56 -20.19 -5.20
C ASP A 232 -9.45 -18.97 -5.52
N ILE A 233 -9.40 -17.95 -4.66
CA ILE A 233 -10.13 -16.69 -4.90
C ILE A 233 -9.40 -15.92 -5.99
N GLN A 234 -10.11 -15.60 -7.06
CA GLN A 234 -9.64 -14.75 -8.15
C GLN A 234 -10.55 -13.53 -8.24
N LEU A 235 -9.96 -12.34 -8.24
CA LEU A 235 -10.68 -11.08 -8.38
C LEU A 235 -10.03 -10.26 -9.48
N ALA A 236 -10.81 -9.87 -10.48
CA ALA A 236 -10.42 -8.90 -11.49
C ALA A 236 -11.39 -7.70 -11.47
N LEU A 237 -10.83 -6.50 -11.52
CA LEU A 237 -11.57 -5.25 -11.68
C LEU A 237 -11.02 -4.53 -12.91
N GLU A 238 -11.89 -3.97 -13.74
CA GLU A 238 -11.49 -3.25 -14.95
C GLU A 238 -11.99 -1.81 -14.95
N ASN A 239 -11.18 -0.92 -15.53
CA ASN A 239 -11.49 0.50 -15.72
C ASN A 239 -11.93 1.17 -14.40
N VAL A 240 -11.06 1.09 -13.40
CA VAL A 240 -11.31 1.67 -12.09
C VAL A 240 -10.80 3.10 -12.03
N PHE A 241 -11.62 3.98 -11.46
CA PHE A 241 -11.23 5.35 -11.13
C PHE A 241 -11.69 5.68 -9.71
N VAL A 242 -10.77 6.22 -8.90
CA VAL A 242 -11.00 6.60 -7.51
C VAL A 242 -10.66 8.08 -7.34
N ASP A 243 -11.59 8.84 -6.78
CA ASP A 243 -11.36 10.22 -6.32
C ASP A 243 -11.49 10.25 -4.79
N LEU A 244 -10.37 10.26 -4.10
CA LEU A 244 -10.32 10.26 -2.64
C LEU A 244 -10.87 11.55 -2.02
N LYS A 245 -10.78 12.68 -2.73
CA LYS A 245 -11.30 13.95 -2.26
C LYS A 245 -12.82 13.99 -2.31
N LYS A 246 -13.40 13.49 -3.40
CA LYS A 246 -14.85 13.40 -3.59
C LYS A 246 -15.45 12.14 -2.97
N LYS A 247 -14.62 11.19 -2.52
CA LYS A 247 -15.02 9.87 -2.04
C LYS A 247 -15.87 9.12 -3.08
N THR A 248 -15.53 9.26 -4.36
CA THR A 248 -16.22 8.59 -5.46
C THR A 248 -15.37 7.46 -6.02
N PHE A 249 -16.05 6.40 -6.44
CA PHE A 249 -15.47 5.20 -7.05
C PHE A 249 -16.27 4.87 -8.33
N GLN A 250 -15.55 4.61 -9.40
CA GLN A 250 -16.13 4.17 -10.67
C GLN A 250 -15.49 2.83 -11.04
N LEU A 251 -16.32 1.89 -11.49
CA LEU A 251 -15.93 0.54 -11.86
C LEU A 251 -16.55 0.19 -13.21
N GLY A 252 -15.72 -0.15 -14.18
CA GLY A 252 -16.15 -0.61 -15.49
C GLY A 252 -16.68 -2.03 -15.44
N ASP A 253 -15.87 -2.99 -14.99
CA ASP A 253 -16.26 -4.38 -14.84
C ASP A 253 -15.68 -5.01 -13.57
N LEU A 254 -16.34 -6.08 -13.09
CA LEU A 254 -15.96 -6.89 -11.93
C LEU A 254 -16.08 -8.36 -12.30
N GLN A 255 -15.08 -9.14 -11.95
CA GLN A 255 -15.14 -10.59 -11.96
C GLN A 255 -14.58 -11.13 -10.65
N LEU A 256 -15.39 -11.91 -9.91
CA LEU A 256 -14.97 -12.66 -8.73
C LEU A 256 -15.25 -14.13 -9.00
N GLN A 257 -14.21 -14.96 -8.91
CA GLN A 257 -14.31 -16.41 -9.04
C GLN A 257 -13.73 -17.10 -7.81
N THR A 258 -14.35 -18.19 -7.40
CA THR A 258 -13.82 -19.09 -6.38
C THR A 258 -14.43 -20.46 -6.53
N LYS A 259 -13.82 -21.48 -5.90
CA LYS A 259 -14.23 -22.89 -6.00
C LYS A 259 -14.40 -23.48 -4.61
N ASP A 260 -15.09 -24.61 -4.57
CA ASP A 260 -15.20 -25.45 -3.37
C ASP A 260 -15.66 -24.68 -2.11
N ILE A 261 -16.70 -23.86 -2.28
CA ILE A 261 -17.31 -23.15 -1.17
C ILE A 261 -18.09 -24.15 -0.31
N ASP A 262 -17.84 -24.14 1.00
CA ASP A 262 -18.51 -24.99 1.97
C ASP A 262 -18.96 -24.13 3.17
N ILE A 263 -20.24 -23.75 3.19
CA ILE A 263 -20.83 -22.88 4.20
C ILE A 263 -21.71 -23.68 5.13
N PRO A 264 -21.40 -23.76 6.43
CA PRO A 264 -22.31 -24.33 7.40
C PRO A 264 -23.44 -23.36 7.69
N LEU A 265 -24.65 -23.90 7.67
CA LEU A 265 -25.88 -23.20 8.00
C LEU A 265 -26.49 -23.80 9.27
N ASP A 266 -27.27 -23.00 9.99
CA ASP A 266 -27.99 -23.45 11.20
C ASP A 266 -27.08 -24.20 12.18
N ASN A 267 -26.02 -23.53 12.67
CA ASN A 267 -25.01 -24.10 13.57
C ASN A 267 -24.37 -25.43 13.08
N GLY A 268 -24.34 -25.61 11.76
CA GLY A 268 -23.75 -26.79 11.12
C GLY A 268 -24.74 -27.94 10.90
N PHE A 269 -26.03 -27.73 11.17
CA PHE A 269 -27.07 -28.71 10.87
C PHE A 269 -27.21 -28.96 9.37
N TYR A 270 -26.99 -27.92 8.57
CA TYR A 270 -26.89 -28.00 7.11
C TYR A 270 -25.53 -27.48 6.64
N ARG A 271 -25.07 -28.00 5.50
CA ARG A 271 -23.92 -27.48 4.78
C ARG A 271 -24.31 -27.15 3.35
N LEU A 272 -24.10 -25.89 2.96
CA LEU A 272 -24.23 -25.46 1.58
C LEU A 272 -22.87 -25.60 0.90
N LYS A 273 -22.79 -26.53 -0.06
CA LYS A 273 -21.60 -26.73 -0.89
C LYS A 273 -21.85 -26.18 -2.28
N ILE A 274 -20.91 -25.38 -2.80
CA ILE A 274 -20.97 -24.81 -4.13
C ILE A 274 -19.62 -25.13 -4.80
N GLY A 275 -19.63 -25.91 -5.88
CA GLY A 275 -18.42 -26.31 -6.58
C GLY A 275 -17.71 -25.16 -7.30
N GLY A 276 -18.47 -24.14 -7.73
CA GLY A 276 -17.91 -22.93 -8.34
C GLY A 276 -18.82 -21.73 -8.25
N LEU A 277 -18.23 -20.55 -8.05
CA LEU A 277 -18.90 -19.25 -8.09
C LEU A 277 -18.17 -18.37 -9.11
N ASP A 278 -18.93 -17.79 -10.04
CA ASP A 278 -18.48 -16.75 -10.97
C ASP A 278 -19.45 -15.57 -10.85
N LEU A 279 -19.03 -14.50 -10.22
CA LEU A 279 -19.76 -13.24 -10.09
C LEU A 279 -19.17 -12.22 -11.05
N ARG A 280 -19.99 -11.69 -11.92
CA ARG A 280 -19.67 -10.61 -12.87
C ARG A 280 -20.67 -9.47 -12.72
N LYS A 281 -20.34 -8.33 -13.27
CA LYS A 281 -21.31 -7.22 -13.36
C LYS A 281 -22.61 -7.62 -14.07
N SER A 282 -22.54 -8.57 -15.00
CA SER A 282 -23.68 -9.09 -15.76
C SER A 282 -24.53 -10.11 -15.01
N GLY A 283 -24.06 -10.70 -13.92
CA GLY A 283 -24.81 -11.72 -13.18
C GLY A 283 -23.95 -12.62 -12.31
N LEU A 284 -24.62 -13.53 -11.63
CA LEU A 284 -24.02 -14.56 -10.77
C LEU A 284 -24.29 -15.94 -11.37
N ARG A 285 -23.25 -16.75 -11.50
CA ARG A 285 -23.32 -18.15 -11.83
C ARG A 285 -22.81 -19.00 -10.66
N LEU A 286 -23.57 -20.02 -10.29
CA LEU A 286 -23.22 -21.01 -9.29
C LEU A 286 -23.22 -22.38 -9.96
N ASP A 287 -22.16 -23.14 -9.77
CA ASP A 287 -22.01 -24.48 -10.32
C ASP A 287 -22.06 -25.51 -9.17
N HIS A 288 -22.78 -26.63 -9.37
CA HIS A 288 -22.86 -27.75 -8.44
C HIS A 288 -23.26 -27.33 -7.01
N VAL A 289 -24.46 -26.78 -6.88
CA VAL A 289 -25.01 -26.38 -5.58
C VAL A 289 -25.65 -27.58 -4.87
N HIS A 290 -25.13 -27.92 -3.68
CA HIS A 290 -25.61 -28.99 -2.84
C HIS A 290 -25.95 -28.48 -1.44
N LEU A 291 -27.12 -28.81 -0.94
CA LEU A 291 -27.49 -28.65 0.45
C LEU A 291 -27.47 -30.03 1.12
N VAL A 292 -26.57 -30.23 2.06
CA VAL A 292 -26.33 -31.53 2.71
C VAL A 292 -26.61 -31.39 4.20
N SER A 293 -27.35 -32.33 4.79
CA SER A 293 -27.44 -32.47 6.23
C SER A 293 -26.51 -33.61 6.68
N PRO A 294 -25.54 -33.37 7.55
CA PRO A 294 -24.69 -34.45 8.10
C PRO A 294 -25.48 -35.39 9.00
N TYR A 295 -26.67 -35.02 9.44
CA TYR A 295 -27.52 -35.77 10.37
C TYR A 295 -28.71 -36.45 9.70
N SER A 296 -29.00 -36.18 8.44
CA SER A 296 -30.03 -36.81 7.67
C SER A 296 -29.51 -37.21 6.29
N LYS A 297 -30.12 -38.25 5.70
CA LYS A 297 -29.77 -38.67 4.32
C LYS A 297 -30.44 -37.76 3.24
N MET A 298 -30.87 -36.54 3.63
CA MET A 298 -31.45 -35.60 2.67
C MET A 298 -30.36 -34.83 1.98
N GLU A 299 -30.32 -34.92 0.68
CA GLU A 299 -29.40 -34.16 -0.19
C GLU A 299 -30.26 -33.53 -1.31
N PHE A 300 -30.09 -32.24 -1.51
CA PHE A 300 -30.63 -31.51 -2.65
C PHE A 300 -29.46 -31.06 -3.53
N ALA A 301 -29.48 -31.46 -4.79
CA ALA A 301 -28.47 -31.07 -5.75
C ALA A 301 -29.11 -30.31 -6.92
N TYR A 302 -28.50 -29.21 -7.33
CA TYR A 302 -28.84 -28.46 -8.53
C TYR A 302 -27.59 -28.37 -9.41
N LYS A 303 -27.73 -28.69 -10.70
CA LYS A 303 -26.65 -28.64 -11.69
C LYS A 303 -26.72 -27.37 -12.51
#